data_3ed303b82c2d19a41ed357d9fb53dfff
#
_entry.id   3ed303b82c2d19a41ed357d9fb53dfff
#
_cell.length_a   1.000
_cell.length_b   1.000
_cell.length_c   1.000
_cell.angle_alpha   90.00
_cell.angle_beta   90.00
_cell.angle_gamma   90.00
#
_symmetry.space_group_name_H-M   'P 1'
#
loop_
_entity.id
_entity.type
_entity.pdbx_description
1 polymer ?
#
loop_
_entity_poly.entity_id
_entity_poly.type
_entity_poly.pdbx_seq_one_letter_code
_entity_poly.pdbx_strand_id
1 'polypeptide(L)'
;MIFSIFKSENFVYNFFMKKFYFLCCFLFIVVFVGCEVDGGGSKVQIGDIVLSDGRVVPVEHYSFWKRIYEPVGVVVGVSGNNAMMMGLYKSSNSMSWAPRNTFGYNTKFEEIQASRFGSVESGYYFSGDLIGRDNWLAVCNSDSEGVLEPKNYPAFYFAYNYGSDFYYLNSEFNNGWYLPSVSELYAVFENKEVLQKSLNAVGGFDFGNNWYWSSSQASSANEGVYGVSFIKGEVNNNYKYCPAGYVIVFHDLNLHEV
;
A
#
# COMPACT_ATOMS: atom_id res chain seq x y z
N MET A 1 -55.38 -13.46 -42.06
CA MET A 1 -54.65 -12.50 -42.87
C MET A 1 -54.03 -11.41 -41.96
N ILE A 2 -53.51 -11.78 -40.79
CA ILE A 2 -52.87 -10.85 -39.80
C ILE A 2 -51.46 -11.33 -39.36
N PHE A 3 -51.04 -12.52 -39.78
CA PHE A 3 -49.74 -13.11 -39.36
C PHE A 3 -48.56 -12.82 -40.30
N SER A 4 -48.75 -12.02 -41.36
CA SER A 4 -47.66 -11.79 -42.36
C SER A 4 -46.99 -10.42 -42.26
N ILE A 5 -47.51 -9.50 -41.45
CA ILE A 5 -46.98 -8.12 -41.37
C ILE A 5 -45.91 -7.97 -40.25
N PHE A 6 -45.99 -8.81 -39.21
CA PHE A 6 -45.03 -8.74 -38.11
C PHE A 6 -43.63 -9.33 -38.39
N LYS A 7 -43.45 -10.02 -39.53
CA LYS A 7 -42.14 -10.65 -39.85
C LYS A 7 -41.23 -9.77 -40.71
N SER A 8 -41.79 -8.70 -41.31
CA SER A 8 -40.96 -7.79 -42.14
C SER A 8 -40.35 -6.62 -41.36
N GLU A 9 -40.99 -6.15 -40.30
CA GLU A 9 -40.46 -5.02 -39.52
C GLU A 9 -39.24 -5.43 -38.64
N ASN A 10 -39.24 -6.65 -38.09
CA ASN A 10 -38.13 -7.15 -37.34
C ASN A 10 -36.85 -7.43 -38.18
N PHE A 11 -37.05 -7.73 -39.49
CA PHE A 11 -35.92 -7.97 -40.39
C PHE A 11 -35.24 -6.65 -40.80
N VAL A 12 -36.03 -5.62 -41.06
CA VAL A 12 -35.50 -4.30 -41.43
C VAL A 12 -34.81 -3.62 -40.23
N TYR A 13 -35.40 -3.73 -39.04
CA TYR A 13 -34.82 -3.16 -37.82
C TYR A 13 -33.48 -3.81 -37.45
N ASN A 14 -33.37 -5.14 -37.53
CA ASN A 14 -32.14 -5.86 -37.27
C ASN A 14 -31.05 -5.59 -38.34
N PHE A 15 -31.44 -5.32 -39.59
CA PHE A 15 -30.48 -5.01 -40.65
C PHE A 15 -29.91 -3.59 -40.52
N PHE A 16 -30.73 -2.60 -40.13
CA PHE A 16 -30.26 -1.24 -39.87
C PHE A 16 -29.42 -1.15 -38.57
N MET A 17 -29.83 -1.84 -37.51
CA MET A 17 -29.06 -1.87 -36.26
C MET A 17 -27.69 -2.52 -36.44
N LYS A 18 -27.59 -3.65 -37.16
CA LYS A 18 -26.30 -4.27 -37.47
C LYS A 18 -25.38 -3.38 -38.32
N LYS A 19 -25.91 -2.62 -39.26
CA LYS A 19 -25.11 -1.65 -40.02
C LYS A 19 -24.70 -0.45 -39.17
N PHE A 20 -25.53 -0.01 -38.24
CA PHE A 20 -25.20 1.10 -37.35
C PHE A 20 -24.11 0.71 -36.36
N TYR A 21 -24.19 -0.49 -35.76
CA TYR A 21 -23.10 -1.01 -34.91
C TYR A 21 -21.78 -1.21 -35.67
N PHE A 22 -21.85 -1.68 -36.90
CA PHE A 22 -20.66 -1.85 -37.73
C PHE A 22 -20.02 -0.50 -38.13
N LEU A 23 -20.84 0.52 -38.36
CA LEU A 23 -20.36 1.86 -38.70
C LEU A 23 -19.79 2.59 -37.46
N CYS A 24 -20.42 2.41 -36.29
CA CYS A 24 -19.90 2.95 -35.03
C CYS A 24 -18.58 2.26 -34.58
N CYS A 25 -18.47 0.94 -34.77
CA CYS A 25 -17.20 0.24 -34.49
C CYS A 25 -16.07 0.68 -35.46
N PHE A 26 -16.39 1.00 -36.71
CA PHE A 26 -15.39 1.47 -37.67
C PHE A 26 -14.94 2.93 -37.42
N LEU A 27 -15.82 3.78 -36.94
CA LEU A 27 -15.49 5.16 -36.54
C LEU A 27 -14.68 5.21 -35.22
N PHE A 28 -14.89 4.24 -34.32
CA PHE A 28 -14.04 4.13 -33.11
C PHE A 28 -12.64 3.58 -33.40
N ILE A 29 -12.47 2.75 -34.45
CA ILE A 29 -11.15 2.21 -34.83
C ILE A 29 -10.28 3.28 -35.53
N VAL A 30 -10.88 4.28 -36.18
CA VAL A 30 -10.11 5.33 -36.90
C VAL A 30 -9.63 6.46 -35.97
N VAL A 31 -10.21 6.60 -34.75
CA VAL A 31 -9.77 7.62 -33.76
C VAL A 31 -8.69 7.10 -32.83
N PHE A 32 -8.42 5.76 -32.80
CA PHE A 32 -7.37 5.15 -31.99
C PHE A 32 -6.07 4.79 -32.73
N VAL A 33 -5.96 5.15 -34.01
CA VAL A 33 -4.69 5.05 -34.76
C VAL A 33 -3.94 6.38 -34.65
N GLY A 34 -3.54 6.73 -33.43
CA GLY A 34 -2.78 7.96 -33.25
C GLY A 34 -2.36 8.21 -31.81
N CYS A 35 -1.85 7.19 -31.19
CA CYS A 35 -0.87 7.14 -30.09
C CYS A 35 -0.77 5.69 -29.64
N GLU A 36 -0.09 4.87 -30.39
CA GLU A 36 0.71 3.84 -29.76
C GLU A 36 1.75 4.59 -28.92
N VAL A 37 1.39 4.95 -27.70
CA VAL A 37 2.37 4.99 -26.64
C VAL A 37 2.84 3.55 -26.56
N ASP A 38 4.05 3.33 -27.03
CA ASP A 38 4.75 2.06 -26.99
C ASP A 38 4.50 1.46 -25.60
N GLY A 39 3.62 0.46 -25.53
CA GLY A 39 3.41 -0.38 -24.38
C GLY A 39 4.57 -1.39 -24.25
N GLY A 40 5.77 -0.90 -24.36
CA GLY A 40 6.93 -1.53 -23.77
C GLY A 40 6.75 -1.42 -22.28
N GLY A 41 6.09 -2.42 -21.66
CA GLY A 41 5.83 -2.44 -20.24
C GLY A 41 7.12 -2.23 -19.48
N SER A 42 7.38 -0.99 -19.08
CA SER A 42 8.50 -0.70 -18.19
C SER A 42 8.24 -1.51 -16.93
N LYS A 43 9.18 -2.41 -16.63
CA LYS A 43 9.09 -3.24 -15.43
C LYS A 43 8.90 -2.32 -14.23
N VAL A 44 7.85 -2.57 -13.44
CA VAL A 44 7.57 -1.81 -12.20
C VAL A 44 8.83 -1.76 -11.32
N GLN A 45 9.13 -0.59 -10.78
CA GLN A 45 10.33 -0.31 -10.01
C GLN A 45 10.01 0.41 -8.70
N ILE A 46 10.94 0.32 -7.75
CA ILE A 46 10.87 1.12 -6.51
C ILE A 46 10.85 2.60 -6.87
N GLY A 47 9.90 3.34 -6.31
CA GLY A 47 9.68 4.75 -6.59
C GLY A 47 8.59 5.02 -7.63
N ASP A 48 8.08 4.01 -8.34
CA ASP A 48 6.92 4.21 -9.22
C ASP A 48 5.66 4.57 -8.41
N ILE A 49 4.77 5.33 -9.02
CA ILE A 49 3.57 5.86 -8.40
C ILE A 49 2.39 4.94 -8.72
N VAL A 50 1.65 4.56 -7.69
CA VAL A 50 0.40 3.80 -7.80
C VAL A 50 -0.77 4.79 -7.87
N LEU A 51 -1.64 4.62 -8.87
CA LEU A 51 -2.81 5.45 -9.11
C LEU A 51 -4.09 4.80 -8.58
N SER A 52 -5.14 5.60 -8.44
CA SER A 52 -6.44 5.16 -7.88
C SER A 52 -7.19 4.11 -8.69
N ASP A 53 -6.78 3.86 -9.92
CA ASP A 53 -7.29 2.79 -10.79
C ASP A 53 -6.40 1.53 -10.80
N GLY A 54 -5.41 1.46 -9.90
CA GLY A 54 -4.47 0.34 -9.79
C GLY A 54 -3.21 0.47 -10.65
N ARG A 55 -3.19 1.33 -11.65
CA ARG A 55 -2.01 1.48 -12.51
C ARG A 55 -0.78 1.92 -11.75
N VAL A 56 0.37 1.37 -12.17
CA VAL A 56 1.68 1.77 -11.69
C VAL A 56 2.41 2.52 -12.79
N VAL A 57 2.85 3.74 -12.50
CA VAL A 57 3.47 4.62 -13.48
C VAL A 57 4.80 5.18 -12.97
N PRO A 58 5.83 5.28 -13.84
CA PRO A 58 7.07 5.95 -13.48
C PRO A 58 6.82 7.39 -13.02
N VAL A 59 7.59 7.85 -12.03
CA VAL A 59 7.45 9.21 -11.47
C VAL A 59 7.58 10.30 -12.55
N GLU A 60 8.38 10.08 -13.58
CA GLU A 60 8.57 10.98 -14.71
C GLU A 60 7.30 11.15 -15.56
N HIS A 61 6.45 10.12 -15.60
CA HIS A 61 5.19 10.13 -16.36
C HIS A 61 3.98 10.59 -15.54
N TYR A 62 4.12 10.72 -14.21
CA TYR A 62 3.02 11.10 -13.32
C TYR A 62 2.36 12.43 -13.71
N SER A 63 3.13 13.41 -14.23
CA SER A 63 2.59 14.71 -14.65
C SER A 63 1.48 14.61 -15.70
N PHE A 64 1.48 13.57 -16.53
CA PHE A 64 0.42 13.26 -17.51
C PHE A 64 -0.81 12.67 -16.79
N TRP A 65 -0.62 11.70 -15.90
CA TRP A 65 -1.68 10.92 -15.28
C TRP A 65 -2.43 11.65 -14.17
N LYS A 66 -1.77 12.56 -13.43
CA LYS A 66 -2.36 13.32 -12.31
C LYS A 66 -3.60 14.15 -12.65
N ARG A 67 -3.94 14.29 -13.93
CA ARG A 67 -5.14 15.00 -14.39
C ARG A 67 -6.37 14.09 -14.45
N ILE A 68 -6.17 12.80 -14.37
CA ILE A 68 -7.20 11.77 -14.60
C ILE A 68 -7.37 10.92 -13.35
N TYR A 69 -6.27 10.58 -12.67
CA TYR A 69 -6.24 9.66 -11.52
C TYR A 69 -5.46 10.26 -10.36
N GLU A 70 -5.98 10.05 -9.17
CA GLU A 70 -5.30 10.43 -7.93
C GLU A 70 -4.19 9.43 -7.59
N PRO A 71 -3.07 9.87 -7.01
CA PRO A 71 -2.04 8.98 -6.51
C PRO A 71 -2.51 8.34 -5.20
N VAL A 72 -2.21 7.06 -5.01
CA VAL A 72 -2.58 6.29 -3.81
C VAL A 72 -1.34 5.90 -3.00
N GLY A 73 -0.24 5.60 -3.66
CA GLY A 73 0.96 5.17 -2.99
C GLY A 73 2.19 5.23 -3.88
N VAL A 74 3.32 4.84 -3.31
CA VAL A 74 4.61 4.73 -3.99
C VAL A 74 5.13 3.30 -3.81
N VAL A 75 5.58 2.66 -4.89
CA VAL A 75 6.15 1.30 -4.86
C VAL A 75 7.43 1.27 -4.01
N VAL A 76 7.47 0.39 -3.01
CA VAL A 76 8.62 0.22 -2.10
C VAL A 76 9.32 -1.13 -2.25
N GLY A 77 8.70 -2.08 -2.94
CA GLY A 77 9.28 -3.39 -3.20
C GLY A 77 8.59 -4.09 -4.35
N VAL A 78 9.33 -4.94 -5.08
CA VAL A 78 8.81 -5.74 -6.20
C VAL A 78 9.36 -7.16 -6.09
N SER A 79 8.49 -8.16 -6.22
CA SER A 79 8.86 -9.58 -6.21
C SER A 79 7.99 -10.36 -7.19
N GLY A 80 8.57 -10.72 -8.35
CA GLY A 80 7.82 -11.39 -9.42
C GLY A 80 6.68 -10.51 -9.92
N ASN A 81 5.45 -11.00 -9.79
CA ASN A 81 4.23 -10.32 -10.19
C ASN A 81 3.53 -9.59 -9.03
N ASN A 82 4.19 -9.50 -7.89
CA ASN A 82 3.69 -8.76 -6.74
C ASN A 82 4.56 -7.54 -6.48
N ALA A 83 3.94 -6.49 -6.00
CA ALA A 83 4.65 -5.33 -5.47
C ALA A 83 4.08 -4.96 -4.10
N MET A 84 4.82 -4.15 -3.38
CA MET A 84 4.35 -3.45 -2.19
C MET A 84 4.38 -1.97 -2.45
N MET A 85 3.37 -1.25 -2.01
CA MET A 85 3.37 0.20 -1.98
C MET A 85 3.34 0.73 -0.56
N MET A 86 3.87 1.92 -0.37
CA MET A 86 3.75 2.73 0.83
C MET A 86 2.71 3.83 0.59
N GLY A 87 1.86 4.09 1.57
CA GLY A 87 0.87 5.16 1.53
C GLY A 87 1.52 6.54 1.48
N LEU A 88 0.78 7.55 1.01
CA LEU A 88 1.26 8.92 0.80
C LEU A 88 1.29 9.76 2.09
N TYR A 89 0.63 9.31 3.14
CA TYR A 89 0.53 10.02 4.41
C TYR A 89 1.09 9.18 5.56
N LYS A 90 1.87 9.79 6.41
CA LYS A 90 2.27 9.21 7.69
C LYS A 90 1.34 9.71 8.80
N SER A 91 1.39 9.11 9.96
CA SER A 91 0.68 9.63 11.11
C SER A 91 1.07 11.09 11.39
N SER A 92 0.10 11.93 11.71
CA SER A 92 0.34 13.37 11.99
C SER A 92 1.16 13.58 13.26
N ASN A 93 1.04 12.65 14.21
CA ASN A 93 1.77 12.67 15.47
C ASN A 93 2.48 11.33 15.69
N SER A 94 3.52 11.36 16.49
CA SER A 94 4.10 10.14 17.05
C SER A 94 3.12 9.49 18.02
N MET A 95 3.14 8.17 18.08
CA MET A 95 2.22 7.39 18.91
C MET A 95 2.91 6.19 19.54
N SER A 96 2.25 5.55 20.50
CA SER A 96 2.70 4.27 21.06
C SER A 96 2.27 3.09 20.18
N TRP A 97 2.99 2.00 20.27
CA TRP A 97 2.60 0.71 19.67
C TRP A 97 1.44 0.08 20.47
N ALA A 98 1.60 -0.01 21.81
CA ALA A 98 0.57 -0.37 22.78
C ALA A 98 0.84 0.36 24.11
N PRO A 99 -0.08 1.21 24.59
CA PRO A 99 0.11 2.00 25.81
C PRO A 99 0.26 1.13 27.06
N ARG A 100 0.83 1.70 28.13
CA ARG A 100 0.87 1.06 29.45
C ARG A 100 -0.54 0.71 29.93
N ASN A 101 -0.62 -0.37 30.68
CA ASN A 101 -1.88 -0.90 31.22
C ASN A 101 -2.86 -1.48 30.18
N THR A 102 -2.41 -1.69 28.94
CA THR A 102 -3.14 -2.48 27.95
C THR A 102 -2.61 -3.91 27.91
N PHE A 103 -3.41 -4.85 27.43
CA PHE A 103 -2.96 -6.23 27.22
C PHE A 103 -1.71 -6.28 26.32
N GLY A 104 -1.73 -5.55 25.19
CA GLY A 104 -0.66 -5.54 24.21
C GLY A 104 0.69 -5.07 24.74
N TYR A 105 0.70 -4.20 25.76
CA TYR A 105 1.94 -3.70 26.37
C TYR A 105 2.80 -4.82 26.97
N ASN A 106 2.19 -5.68 27.80
CA ASN A 106 2.89 -6.74 28.54
C ASN A 106 2.93 -8.09 27.82
N THR A 107 2.31 -8.19 26.64
CA THR A 107 2.13 -9.44 25.94
C THR A 107 3.12 -9.56 24.79
N LYS A 108 3.80 -10.70 24.72
CA LYS A 108 4.47 -11.16 23.53
C LYS A 108 3.43 -11.95 22.70
N PHE A 109 3.17 -11.49 21.51
CA PHE A 109 2.27 -12.18 20.59
C PHE A 109 3.00 -13.36 19.95
N GLU A 110 2.66 -14.57 20.33
CA GLU A 110 3.39 -15.79 19.90
C GLU A 110 3.26 -16.06 18.39
N GLU A 111 2.17 -15.61 17.77
CA GLU A 111 1.95 -15.73 16.32
C GLU A 111 2.85 -14.77 15.51
N ILE A 112 3.34 -13.67 16.12
CA ILE A 112 4.33 -12.80 15.50
C ILE A 112 5.70 -13.36 15.79
N GLN A 113 6.33 -13.97 14.78
CA GLN A 113 7.67 -14.51 14.94
C GLN A 113 8.65 -13.41 15.37
N ALA A 114 9.42 -13.67 16.44
CA ALA A 114 10.37 -12.68 16.93
C ALA A 114 11.42 -12.33 15.86
N SER A 115 11.53 -11.05 15.54
CA SER A 115 12.56 -10.55 14.64
C SER A 115 13.94 -10.61 15.25
N ARG A 116 14.91 -10.92 14.42
CA ARG A 116 16.34 -10.83 14.73
C ARG A 116 17.03 -10.09 13.59
N PHE A 117 18.02 -9.33 13.92
CA PHE A 117 18.89 -8.68 12.94
C PHE A 117 20.33 -8.68 13.39
N GLY A 118 21.23 -8.56 12.43
CA GLY A 118 22.65 -8.33 12.66
C GLY A 118 23.15 -7.27 11.70
N SER A 119 24.20 -6.55 12.09
CA SER A 119 24.85 -5.56 11.23
C SER A 119 26.01 -6.18 10.46
N VAL A 120 26.13 -5.77 9.21
CA VAL A 120 27.26 -6.03 8.30
C VAL A 120 27.73 -4.70 7.72
N GLU A 121 28.87 -4.66 7.03
CA GLU A 121 29.36 -3.41 6.43
C GLU A 121 28.35 -2.73 5.49
N SER A 122 27.49 -3.53 4.81
CA SER A 122 26.49 -3.04 3.87
C SER A 122 25.12 -2.71 4.48
N GLY A 123 24.95 -2.80 5.82
CA GLY A 123 23.65 -2.53 6.46
C GLY A 123 23.22 -3.60 7.46
N TYR A 124 21.92 -3.90 7.49
CA TYR A 124 21.36 -4.93 8.36
C TYR A 124 20.85 -6.13 7.55
N TYR A 125 20.96 -7.31 8.13
CA TYR A 125 20.22 -8.49 7.68
C TYR A 125 19.18 -8.86 8.72
N PHE A 126 18.05 -9.39 8.26
CA PHE A 126 16.89 -9.72 9.09
C PHE A 126 16.50 -11.18 8.97
N SER A 127 15.91 -11.73 10.04
CA SER A 127 15.29 -13.05 10.06
C SER A 127 14.13 -13.06 11.05
N GLY A 128 13.25 -14.05 10.94
CA GLY A 128 12.04 -14.14 11.73
C GLY A 128 10.87 -13.45 11.03
N ASP A 129 10.27 -12.45 11.67
CA ASP A 129 9.18 -11.66 11.08
C ASP A 129 9.71 -10.74 9.99
N LEU A 130 9.52 -11.14 8.72
CA LEU A 130 9.96 -10.39 7.54
C LEU A 130 8.83 -9.64 6.85
N ILE A 131 7.56 -9.93 7.17
CA ILE A 131 6.36 -9.39 6.50
C ILE A 131 5.36 -8.97 7.57
N GLY A 132 5.02 -7.68 7.60
CA GLY A 132 4.12 -7.10 8.63
C GLY A 132 2.64 -7.35 8.41
N ARG A 133 2.23 -7.75 7.20
CA ARG A 133 0.83 -7.88 6.79
C ARG A 133 -0.05 -8.66 7.76
N ASP A 134 0.44 -9.80 8.25
CA ASP A 134 -0.35 -10.69 9.09
C ASP A 134 -0.26 -10.37 10.59
N ASN A 135 0.59 -9.43 10.97
CA ASN A 135 0.86 -9.11 12.38
C ASN A 135 -0.35 -8.50 13.09
N TRP A 136 -1.17 -7.72 12.38
CA TRP A 136 -2.43 -7.22 12.96
C TRP A 136 -3.42 -8.34 13.27
N LEU A 137 -3.52 -9.34 12.39
CA LEU A 137 -4.38 -10.51 12.65
C LEU A 137 -3.92 -11.30 13.86
N ALA A 138 -2.60 -11.46 14.05
CA ALA A 138 -2.04 -12.10 15.23
C ALA A 138 -2.39 -11.34 16.53
N VAL A 139 -2.36 -10.00 16.50
CA VAL A 139 -2.81 -9.17 17.62
C VAL A 139 -4.31 -9.35 17.86
N CYS A 140 -5.14 -9.34 16.82
CA CYS A 140 -6.60 -9.53 16.91
C CYS A 140 -6.98 -10.89 17.50
N ASN A 141 -6.27 -11.95 17.10
CA ASN A 141 -6.49 -13.30 17.62
C ASN A 141 -6.14 -13.40 19.12
N SER A 142 -5.11 -12.69 19.55
CA SER A 142 -4.62 -12.74 20.93
C SER A 142 -5.40 -11.85 21.89
N ASP A 143 -5.97 -10.74 21.42
CA ASP A 143 -6.69 -9.73 22.22
C ASP A 143 -7.95 -9.23 21.49
N SER A 144 -8.89 -10.14 21.28
CA SER A 144 -10.10 -9.88 20.48
C SER A 144 -11.02 -8.77 21.04
N GLU A 145 -10.96 -8.51 22.34
CA GLU A 145 -11.69 -7.42 22.97
C GLU A 145 -10.90 -6.11 22.95
N GLY A 146 -9.59 -6.17 23.24
CA GLY A 146 -8.75 -4.99 23.30
C GLY A 146 -8.59 -4.30 21.95
N VAL A 147 -8.61 -5.03 20.84
CA VAL A 147 -8.53 -4.46 19.48
C VAL A 147 -9.78 -3.67 19.08
N LEU A 148 -10.88 -3.77 19.79
CA LEU A 148 -12.07 -2.93 19.54
C LEU A 148 -11.88 -1.48 20.01
N GLU A 149 -10.87 -1.23 20.82
CA GLU A 149 -10.53 0.09 21.33
C GLU A 149 -9.28 0.66 20.63
N PRO A 150 -9.42 1.65 19.75
CA PRO A 150 -8.29 2.21 18.97
C PRO A 150 -7.08 2.63 19.82
N LYS A 151 -7.36 3.12 21.03
CA LYS A 151 -6.34 3.58 21.98
C LYS A 151 -5.41 2.46 22.49
N ASN A 152 -5.79 1.19 22.36
CA ASN A 152 -4.99 0.06 22.88
C ASN A 152 -3.86 -0.31 21.92
N TYR A 153 -4.04 -0.04 20.61
CA TYR A 153 -3.07 -0.34 19.55
C TYR A 153 -2.96 0.80 18.53
N PRO A 154 -2.56 2.02 18.93
CA PRO A 154 -2.66 3.20 18.07
C PRO A 154 -1.92 3.06 16.73
N ALA A 155 -0.72 2.46 16.73
CA ALA A 155 0.07 2.28 15.51
C ALA A 155 -0.60 1.33 14.50
N PHE A 156 -1.14 0.21 14.99
CA PHE A 156 -1.86 -0.73 14.13
C PHE A 156 -3.20 -0.15 13.66
N TYR A 157 -3.89 0.56 14.54
CA TYR A 157 -5.18 1.13 14.21
C TYR A 157 -5.07 2.21 13.13
N PHE A 158 -4.02 3.03 13.19
CA PHE A 158 -3.71 3.97 12.13
C PHE A 158 -3.49 3.26 10.80
N ALA A 159 -2.71 2.17 10.77
CA ALA A 159 -2.46 1.42 9.56
C ALA A 159 -3.74 0.75 9.02
N TYR A 160 -4.49 0.07 9.87
CA TYR A 160 -5.71 -0.66 9.49
C TYR A 160 -6.80 0.26 8.90
N ASN A 161 -6.98 1.47 9.44
CA ASN A 161 -8.00 2.42 8.98
C ASN A 161 -7.50 3.38 7.89
N TYR A 162 -6.25 3.28 7.48
CA TYR A 162 -5.63 4.23 6.57
C TYR A 162 -6.43 4.44 5.28
N GLY A 163 -6.89 3.38 4.62
CA GLY A 163 -7.65 3.48 3.38
C GLY A 163 -8.97 4.23 3.57
N SER A 164 -9.71 3.94 4.64
CA SER A 164 -10.97 4.63 4.94
C SER A 164 -10.78 6.08 5.39
N ASP A 165 -9.64 6.41 6.02
CA ASP A 165 -9.37 7.76 6.51
C ASP A 165 -8.87 8.69 5.40
N PHE A 166 -8.15 8.19 4.40
CA PHE A 166 -7.50 9.00 3.36
C PHE A 166 -8.05 8.77 1.95
N TYR A 167 -8.70 7.63 1.67
CA TYR A 167 -9.24 7.31 0.35
C TYR A 167 -10.73 7.01 0.45
N TYR A 168 -11.56 8.03 0.30
CA TYR A 168 -13.04 7.96 0.35
C TYR A 168 -13.66 7.22 -0.85
N LEU A 169 -12.88 6.56 -1.67
CA LEU A 169 -13.35 5.91 -2.88
C LEU A 169 -13.62 4.44 -2.61
N ASN A 170 -14.70 3.90 -3.18
CA ASN A 170 -14.96 2.46 -3.30
C ASN A 170 -13.88 1.82 -4.18
N SER A 171 -12.66 1.76 -3.71
CA SER A 171 -11.53 1.20 -4.42
C SER A 171 -10.96 0.03 -3.64
N GLU A 172 -10.22 -0.81 -4.30
CA GLU A 172 -9.44 -1.89 -3.69
C GLU A 172 -8.50 -1.41 -2.58
N PHE A 173 -8.18 -0.10 -2.56
CA PHE A 173 -7.31 0.52 -1.57
C PHE A 173 -8.02 1.01 -0.29
N ASN A 174 -9.30 0.76 -0.13
CA ASN A 174 -9.99 1.10 1.12
C ASN A 174 -9.59 0.21 2.30
N ASN A 175 -9.09 -1.00 2.01
CA ASN A 175 -8.69 -1.98 3.02
C ASN A 175 -7.33 -2.58 2.65
N GLY A 176 -6.76 -3.40 3.51
CA GLY A 176 -5.53 -4.13 3.21
C GLY A 176 -4.25 -3.39 3.61
N TRP A 177 -4.35 -2.21 4.19
CA TRP A 177 -3.21 -1.47 4.73
C TRP A 177 -2.72 -2.08 6.04
N TYR A 178 -1.42 -2.11 6.23
CA TYR A 178 -0.79 -2.70 7.40
C TYR A 178 0.44 -1.94 7.88
N LEU A 179 0.78 -2.16 9.14
CA LEU A 179 2.02 -1.67 9.75
C LEU A 179 3.19 -2.58 9.30
N PRO A 180 4.21 -2.05 8.61
CA PRO A 180 5.29 -2.88 8.06
C PRO A 180 6.10 -3.59 9.13
N SER A 181 6.71 -4.72 8.78
CA SER A 181 7.77 -5.34 9.59
C SER A 181 9.02 -4.46 9.63
N VAL A 182 9.95 -4.78 10.51
CA VAL A 182 11.22 -4.03 10.63
C VAL A 182 12.08 -4.18 9.37
N SER A 183 12.05 -5.32 8.70
CA SER A 183 12.79 -5.54 7.45
C SER A 183 12.22 -4.74 6.30
N GLU A 184 10.89 -4.70 6.16
CA GLU A 184 10.20 -3.88 5.17
C GLU A 184 10.44 -2.38 5.39
N LEU A 185 10.37 -1.94 6.65
CA LEU A 185 10.63 -0.55 7.03
C LEU A 185 12.08 -0.14 6.78
N TYR A 186 13.03 -1.05 7.02
CA TYR A 186 14.44 -0.78 6.73
C TYR A 186 14.71 -0.69 5.22
N ALA A 187 14.05 -1.50 4.41
CA ALA A 187 14.15 -1.40 2.96
C ALA A 187 13.67 -0.02 2.43
N VAL A 188 12.67 0.59 3.07
CA VAL A 188 12.28 1.99 2.78
C VAL A 188 13.40 2.96 3.11
N PHE A 189 14.07 2.77 4.25
CA PHE A 189 15.21 3.62 4.59
C PHE A 189 16.35 3.52 3.56
N GLU A 190 16.69 2.31 3.11
CA GLU A 190 17.74 2.11 2.10
C GLU A 190 17.40 2.77 0.75
N ASN A 191 16.12 2.89 0.41
CA ASN A 191 15.62 3.53 -0.81
C ASN A 191 15.07 4.95 -0.57
N LYS A 192 15.37 5.55 0.58
CA LYS A 192 14.77 6.80 1.06
C LYS A 192 14.84 7.94 0.04
N GLU A 193 15.95 8.10 -0.66
CA GLU A 193 16.14 9.20 -1.62
C GLU A 193 15.20 9.07 -2.83
N VAL A 194 15.10 7.86 -3.40
CA VAL A 194 14.22 7.58 -4.54
C VAL A 194 12.76 7.76 -4.13
N LEU A 195 12.39 7.20 -2.98
CA LEU A 195 11.02 7.28 -2.45
C LEU A 195 10.63 8.71 -2.10
N GLN A 196 11.55 9.51 -1.53
CA GLN A 196 11.27 10.92 -1.25
C GLN A 196 11.03 11.75 -2.52
N LYS A 197 11.77 11.47 -3.59
CA LYS A 197 11.54 12.11 -4.91
C LYS A 197 10.11 11.85 -5.39
N SER A 198 9.64 10.61 -5.28
CA SER A 198 8.28 10.22 -5.70
C SER A 198 7.21 10.82 -4.81
N LEU A 199 7.41 10.78 -3.48
CA LEU A 199 6.51 11.45 -2.52
C LEU A 199 6.39 12.94 -2.82
N ASN A 200 7.50 13.62 -3.09
CA ASN A 200 7.48 15.05 -3.43
C ASN A 200 6.69 15.32 -4.72
N ALA A 201 6.77 14.44 -5.72
CA ALA A 201 6.03 14.59 -6.97
C ALA A 201 4.52 14.49 -6.80
N VAL A 202 4.06 13.70 -5.83
CA VAL A 202 2.62 13.49 -5.54
C VAL A 202 2.10 14.33 -4.37
N GLY A 203 2.93 15.17 -3.75
CA GLY A 203 2.55 15.95 -2.57
C GLY A 203 2.39 15.09 -1.30
N GLY A 204 3.10 13.98 -1.23
CA GLY A 204 3.15 13.10 -0.07
C GLY A 204 4.00 13.66 1.07
N PHE A 205 4.13 12.89 2.14
CA PHE A 205 4.85 13.31 3.34
C PHE A 205 6.37 13.37 3.15
N ASP A 206 7.03 14.13 4.00
CA ASP A 206 8.49 14.11 4.16
C ASP A 206 8.87 13.11 5.28
N PHE A 207 9.82 12.22 4.98
CA PHE A 207 10.36 11.30 5.99
C PHE A 207 10.96 12.07 7.18
N GLY A 208 11.65 13.16 6.90
CA GLY A 208 12.33 13.96 7.93
C GLY A 208 13.35 13.13 8.74
N ASN A 209 13.68 13.67 9.90
CA ASN A 209 14.57 13.02 10.87
C ASN A 209 13.77 12.27 11.94
N ASN A 210 12.81 11.46 11.51
CA ASN A 210 11.89 10.77 12.39
C ASN A 210 12.33 9.33 12.68
N TRP A 211 11.72 8.78 13.71
CA TRP A 211 11.77 7.37 14.05
C TRP A 211 10.41 6.75 13.76
N TYR A 212 10.38 5.59 13.12
CA TYR A 212 9.16 4.92 12.66
C TYR A 212 8.99 3.56 13.32
N TRP A 213 7.76 3.27 13.74
CA TRP A 213 7.39 1.97 14.26
C TRP A 213 7.33 0.91 13.17
N SER A 214 7.76 -0.31 13.49
CA SER A 214 7.40 -1.52 12.78
C SER A 214 6.40 -2.35 13.58
N SER A 215 5.77 -3.35 12.94
CA SER A 215 4.94 -4.35 13.63
C SER A 215 5.75 -5.42 14.34
N SER A 216 7.06 -5.49 14.10
CA SER A 216 7.94 -6.58 14.55
C SER A 216 8.30 -6.47 16.03
N GLN A 217 8.18 -7.59 16.74
CA GLN A 217 8.53 -7.72 18.14
C GLN A 217 9.99 -8.10 18.35
N ALA A 218 10.57 -7.62 19.45
CA ALA A 218 11.89 -8.03 19.90
C ALA A 218 11.86 -9.43 20.52
N SER A 219 12.93 -10.19 20.32
CA SER A 219 13.07 -11.53 20.90
C SER A 219 13.28 -11.53 22.42
N SER A 220 13.77 -10.43 22.98
CA SER A 220 14.34 -10.37 24.32
C SER A 220 13.37 -9.92 25.42
N ALA A 221 12.24 -9.30 25.07
CA ALA A 221 11.30 -8.79 26.06
C ALA A 221 9.87 -8.69 25.49
N ASN A 222 8.87 -8.95 26.34
CA ASN A 222 7.44 -8.83 25.96
C ASN A 222 7.07 -7.41 25.56
N GLU A 223 7.74 -6.42 26.13
CA GLU A 223 7.47 -4.99 25.93
C GLU A 223 8.26 -4.39 24.76
N GLY A 224 9.19 -5.16 24.16
CA GLY A 224 10.11 -4.67 23.14
C GLY A 224 9.54 -4.81 21.72
N VAL A 225 9.62 -3.74 20.94
CA VAL A 225 9.30 -3.70 19.52
C VAL A 225 10.34 -2.91 18.76
N TYR A 226 10.53 -3.26 17.50
CA TYR A 226 11.51 -2.58 16.67
C TYR A 226 10.91 -1.40 15.91
N GLY A 227 11.80 -0.45 15.62
CA GLY A 227 11.57 0.61 14.68
C GLY A 227 12.89 1.03 14.04
N VAL A 228 12.80 1.93 13.08
CA VAL A 228 13.92 2.43 12.30
C VAL A 228 14.03 3.94 12.43
N SER A 229 15.23 4.42 12.75
CA SER A 229 15.58 5.83 12.74
C SER A 229 15.92 6.26 11.31
N PHE A 230 15.18 7.18 10.76
CA PHE A 230 15.46 7.70 9.40
C PHE A 230 16.52 8.80 9.37
N ILE A 231 17.17 9.08 10.51
CA ILE A 231 18.37 9.91 10.59
C ILE A 231 19.59 9.15 10.07
N LYS A 232 19.80 7.92 10.60
CA LYS A 232 21.02 7.14 10.36
C LYS A 232 20.72 5.70 9.89
N GLY A 233 19.48 5.29 9.76
CA GLY A 233 19.10 3.91 9.47
C GLY A 233 19.30 2.95 10.63
N GLU A 234 19.41 3.45 11.84
CA GLU A 234 19.58 2.60 13.01
C GLU A 234 18.30 1.84 13.32
N VAL A 235 18.42 0.51 13.44
CA VAL A 235 17.34 -0.35 13.91
C VAL A 235 17.44 -0.46 15.42
N ASN A 236 16.43 0.00 16.11
CA ASN A 236 16.44 0.03 17.57
C ASN A 236 15.21 -0.67 18.17
N ASN A 237 15.42 -1.34 19.28
CA ASN A 237 14.36 -1.83 20.13
C ASN A 237 13.89 -0.71 21.07
N ASN A 238 12.59 -0.53 21.18
CA ASN A 238 11.99 0.42 22.10
C ASN A 238 10.77 -0.20 22.79
N TYR A 239 10.33 0.43 23.89
CA TYR A 239 9.15 -0.03 24.62
C TYR A 239 7.88 0.31 23.87
N LYS A 240 6.94 -0.63 23.81
CA LYS A 240 5.62 -0.49 23.15
C LYS A 240 4.83 0.75 23.60
N TYR A 241 4.99 1.18 24.84
CA TYR A 241 4.27 2.33 25.37
C TYR A 241 4.86 3.69 24.99
N CYS A 242 6.07 3.74 24.47
CA CYS A 242 6.71 5.02 24.12
C CYS A 242 5.96 5.70 22.98
N PRO A 243 5.45 6.93 23.14
CA PRO A 243 4.78 7.66 22.07
C PRO A 243 5.81 8.37 21.16
N ALA A 244 6.84 7.65 20.73
CA ALA A 244 7.99 8.24 20.05
C ALA A 244 8.04 7.97 18.55
N GLY A 245 7.30 6.97 18.06
CA GLY A 245 7.36 6.57 16.64
C GLY A 245 6.21 7.12 15.83
N TYR A 246 6.52 7.58 14.63
CA TYR A 246 5.55 7.81 13.58
C TYR A 246 5.19 6.49 12.91
N VAL A 247 4.09 6.48 12.16
CA VAL A 247 3.63 5.33 11.39
C VAL A 247 3.56 5.70 9.93
N ILE A 248 4.17 4.85 9.09
CA ILE A 248 3.90 4.74 7.66
C ILE A 248 3.25 3.38 7.40
N VAL A 249 2.51 3.25 6.34
CA VAL A 249 1.69 2.08 6.08
C VAL A 249 1.99 1.47 4.73
N PHE A 250 1.80 0.15 4.64
CA PHE A 250 2.03 -0.59 3.41
C PHE A 250 0.75 -1.26 2.93
N HIS A 251 0.73 -1.55 1.63
CA HIS A 251 -0.34 -2.32 0.97
C HIS A 251 0.29 -3.20 -0.13
N ASP A 252 -0.21 -4.41 -0.28
CA ASP A 252 0.23 -5.30 -1.34
C ASP A 252 -0.49 -5.00 -2.66
N LEU A 253 0.22 -5.18 -3.76
CA LEU A 253 -0.28 -5.01 -5.12
C LEU A 253 -0.09 -6.31 -5.90
N ASN A 254 -1.11 -6.70 -6.64
CA ASN A 254 -1.03 -7.76 -7.64
C ASN A 254 -0.89 -7.14 -9.03
N LEU A 255 0.28 -7.26 -9.64
CA LEU A 255 0.58 -6.66 -10.94
C LEU A 255 -0.07 -7.39 -12.13
N HIS A 256 -0.80 -8.49 -11.91
CA HIS A 256 -1.54 -9.19 -12.95
C HIS A 256 -2.93 -8.60 -13.23
N GLU A 257 -3.43 -7.77 -12.31
CA GLU A 257 -4.75 -7.18 -12.38
C GLU A 257 -4.73 -5.73 -12.87
N VAL A 258 -3.54 -5.26 -13.26
CA VAL A 258 -3.27 -3.87 -13.66
C VAL A 258 -3.09 -3.75 -15.18
#